data_044e7d77cd5d89fec6cc00b57a5b88db
#
_entry.id   044e7d77cd5d89fec6cc00b57a5b88db
#
_cell.length_a   1.000
_cell.length_b   1.000
_cell.length_c   1.000
_cell.angle_alpha   90.00
_cell.angle_beta   90.00
_cell.angle_gamma   90.00
#
_symmetry.space_group_name_H-M   'P 1'
#
loop_
_entity.id
_entity.type
_entity.pdbx_description
1 polymer ?
#
loop_
_entity_poly.entity_id
_entity_poly.type
_entity_poly.pdbx_seq_one_letter_code
_entity_poly.pdbx_strand_id
1 'polypeptide(L)'
;MAGPFPRDEQGNRYLAVAVDCLTKWVEARPIPSKHAFRVADWFYQDILARWGKPDWVRTDNGAEWEGHFGELLQQWGVHHIRTTVGNSKGNG
;
A
#
# COMPACT_ATOMS: atom_id res chain seq x y z
N MET A 1 0.13 -4.58 -3.82
CA MET A 1 -1.17 -4.38 -4.51
C MET A 1 -1.41 -5.52 -5.46
N ALA A 2 -2.55 -6.14 -5.40
CA ALA A 2 -2.87 -7.25 -6.28
C ALA A 2 -4.02 -6.88 -7.22
N GLY A 3 -3.99 -7.39 -8.44
CA GLY A 3 -4.97 -7.12 -9.46
C GLY A 3 -4.32 -6.51 -10.70
N PRO A 4 -5.09 -6.15 -11.72
CA PRO A 4 -6.56 -6.02 -11.65
C PRO A 4 -7.27 -7.36 -11.77
N PHE A 5 -8.37 -7.43 -11.06
CA PHE A 5 -9.27 -8.58 -11.13
C PHE A 5 -10.56 -8.16 -11.83
N PRO A 6 -11.43 -9.09 -12.24
CA PRO A 6 -12.76 -8.70 -12.71
C PRO A 6 -13.47 -7.93 -11.62
N ARG A 7 -14.30 -6.94 -11.98
CA ARG A 7 -15.01 -6.16 -10.99
C ARG A 7 -15.95 -7.03 -10.20
N ASP A 8 -15.97 -6.82 -8.89
CA ASP A 8 -16.95 -7.48 -8.05
C ASP A 8 -18.25 -6.67 -8.03
N GLU A 9 -19.18 -7.04 -7.18
CA GLU A 9 -20.48 -6.39 -7.14
C GLU A 9 -20.39 -4.93 -6.67
N GLN A 10 -19.37 -4.59 -5.92
CA GLN A 10 -19.17 -3.24 -5.46
C GLN A 10 -18.23 -2.44 -6.37
N GLY A 11 -17.81 -3.02 -7.47
CA GLY A 11 -16.93 -2.33 -8.43
C GLY A 11 -15.46 -2.38 -8.08
N ASN A 12 -15.06 -3.24 -7.14
CA ASN A 12 -13.65 -3.33 -6.77
C ASN A 12 -12.88 -4.23 -7.74
N ARG A 13 -11.66 -3.86 -8.04
CA ARG A 13 -10.80 -4.59 -8.96
C ARG A 13 -9.42 -4.89 -8.40
N TYR A 14 -9.06 -4.31 -7.27
CA TYR A 14 -7.73 -4.47 -6.70
C TYR A 14 -7.83 -4.85 -5.24
N LEU A 15 -6.79 -5.46 -4.73
CA LEU A 15 -6.70 -5.80 -3.32
C LEU A 15 -5.50 -5.05 -2.74
N ALA A 16 -5.74 -4.17 -1.80
CA ALA A 16 -4.67 -3.47 -1.09
C ALA A 16 -4.30 -4.32 0.13
N VAL A 17 -3.02 -4.58 0.31
CA VAL A 17 -2.54 -5.46 1.37
C VAL A 17 -1.38 -4.82 2.10
N ALA A 18 -1.41 -4.88 3.42
CA ALA A 18 -0.29 -4.47 4.25
C ALA A 18 0.03 -5.58 5.24
N VAL A 19 1.30 -5.80 5.49
CA VAL A 19 1.76 -6.82 6.43
C VAL A 19 2.68 -6.19 7.44
N ASP A 20 2.44 -6.45 8.74
CA ASP A 20 3.35 -6.03 9.78
C ASP A 20 4.51 -7.01 9.84
N CYS A 21 5.73 -6.52 9.68
CA CYS A 21 6.89 -7.39 9.58
C CYS A 21 7.20 -8.14 10.87
N LEU A 22 6.86 -7.56 12.01
CA LEU A 22 7.13 -8.20 13.28
C LEU A 22 6.08 -9.24 13.62
N THR A 23 4.82 -8.86 13.58
CA THR A 23 3.74 -9.73 14.05
C THR A 23 3.16 -10.58 12.94
N LYS A 24 3.46 -10.26 11.68
CA LYS A 24 2.88 -10.89 10.50
C LYS A 24 1.38 -10.65 10.38
N TRP A 25 0.86 -9.66 11.09
CA TRP A 25 -0.54 -9.29 10.97
C TRP A 25 -0.81 -8.70 9.59
N VAL A 26 -1.92 -9.08 8.99
CA VAL A 26 -2.26 -8.66 7.63
C VAL A 26 -3.52 -7.82 7.65
N GLU A 27 -3.48 -6.68 6.98
CA GLU A 27 -4.68 -5.88 6.70
C GLU A 27 -4.86 -5.88 5.19
N ALA A 28 -6.05 -6.23 4.72
CA ALA A 28 -6.32 -6.28 3.30
C ALA A 28 -7.71 -5.71 3.04
N ARG A 29 -7.85 -4.98 1.96
CA ARG A 29 -9.14 -4.37 1.60
C ARG A 29 -9.28 -4.33 0.08
N PRO A 30 -10.44 -4.73 -0.45
CA PRO A 30 -10.71 -4.52 -1.87
C PRO A 30 -10.91 -3.04 -2.15
N ILE A 31 -10.34 -2.55 -3.25
CA ILE A 31 -10.50 -1.16 -3.66
C ILE A 31 -10.80 -1.09 -5.15
N PRO A 32 -11.52 -0.05 -5.59
CA PRO A 32 -11.98 0.01 -6.99
C PRO A 32 -10.88 0.36 -7.97
N SER A 33 -9.84 1.04 -7.54
CA SER A 33 -8.77 1.44 -8.43
C SER A 33 -7.49 1.57 -7.62
N LYS A 34 -6.34 1.65 -8.31
CA LYS A 34 -5.09 1.87 -7.62
C LYS A 34 -4.56 3.28 -7.83
N HIS A 35 -5.45 4.25 -8.01
CA HIS A 35 -5.04 5.65 -8.00
C HIS A 35 -4.42 6.01 -6.66
N ALA A 36 -3.42 6.87 -6.69
CA ALA A 36 -2.66 7.18 -5.48
C ALA A 36 -3.55 7.68 -4.35
N PHE A 37 -4.58 8.46 -4.64
CA PHE A 37 -5.42 8.98 -3.56
C PHE A 37 -6.28 7.87 -2.92
N ARG A 38 -6.67 6.86 -3.69
CA ARG A 38 -7.41 5.73 -3.13
C ARG A 38 -6.54 4.88 -2.23
N VAL A 39 -5.30 4.67 -2.66
CA VAL A 39 -4.34 3.90 -1.89
C VAL A 39 -3.99 4.65 -0.61
N ALA A 40 -3.81 5.97 -0.69
CA ALA A 40 -3.51 6.78 0.48
C ALA A 40 -4.67 6.77 1.47
N ASP A 41 -5.91 6.84 0.98
CA ASP A 41 -7.08 6.79 1.83
C ASP A 41 -7.19 5.45 2.56
N TRP A 42 -6.96 4.35 1.85
CA TRP A 42 -6.95 3.03 2.46
C TRP A 42 -5.90 2.95 3.57
N PHE A 43 -4.69 3.42 3.29
CA PHE A 43 -3.62 3.33 4.27
C PHE A 43 -3.92 4.17 5.51
N TYR A 44 -4.48 5.35 5.29
CA TYR A 44 -4.86 6.19 6.40
C TYR A 44 -5.91 5.51 7.28
N GLN A 45 -6.96 4.99 6.68
CA GLN A 45 -8.06 4.45 7.45
C GLN A 45 -7.76 3.10 8.09
N ASP A 46 -7.08 2.23 7.37
CA ASP A 46 -6.88 0.87 7.85
C ASP A 46 -5.61 0.70 8.66
N ILE A 47 -4.64 1.56 8.46
CA ILE A 47 -3.35 1.44 9.15
C ILE A 47 -3.13 2.57 10.13
N LEU A 48 -3.07 3.82 9.64
CA LEU A 48 -2.69 4.94 10.51
C LEU A 48 -3.73 5.21 11.59
N ALA A 49 -5.00 5.23 11.21
CA ALA A 49 -6.07 5.54 12.16
C ALA A 49 -6.33 4.41 13.14
N ARG A 50 -6.04 3.16 12.73
CA ARG A 50 -6.31 2.01 13.60
C ARG A 50 -5.13 1.62 14.46
N TRP A 51 -3.92 1.64 13.87
CA TRP A 51 -2.73 1.09 14.53
C TRP A 51 -1.72 2.16 14.93
N GLY A 52 -1.91 3.39 14.45
CA GLY A 52 -0.92 4.43 14.65
C GLY A 52 0.13 4.40 13.57
N LYS A 53 1.08 5.34 13.62
CA LYS A 53 2.04 5.43 12.55
C LYS A 53 3.19 4.45 12.76
N PRO A 54 3.60 3.73 11.73
CA PRO A 54 4.82 2.92 11.79
C PRO A 54 6.03 3.82 11.62
N ASP A 55 7.22 3.31 11.93
CA ASP A 55 8.44 4.05 11.69
C ASP A 55 8.78 4.09 10.22
N TRP A 56 8.49 3.03 9.49
CA TRP A 56 8.77 2.96 8.07
C TRP A 56 7.78 2.05 7.38
N VAL A 57 7.65 2.26 6.06
CA VAL A 57 6.79 1.45 5.19
C VAL A 57 7.59 1.09 3.96
N ARG A 58 7.54 -0.17 3.56
CA ARG A 58 8.21 -0.62 2.35
C ARG A 58 7.17 -0.92 1.27
N THR A 59 7.38 -0.38 0.07
CA THR A 59 6.54 -0.67 -1.09
C THR A 59 7.42 -0.99 -2.27
N ASP A 60 6.81 -1.48 -3.36
CA ASP A 60 7.55 -1.57 -4.62
C ASP A 60 7.58 -0.20 -5.30
N ASN A 61 8.00 -0.14 -6.55
CA ASN A 61 8.11 1.14 -7.28
C ASN A 61 6.88 1.46 -8.10
N GLY A 62 5.74 0.88 -7.79
CA GLY A 62 4.52 1.17 -8.51
C GLY A 62 4.09 2.62 -8.38
N ALA A 63 3.42 3.13 -9.41
CA ALA A 63 3.00 4.53 -9.41
C ALA A 63 1.96 4.81 -8.33
N GLU A 64 1.23 3.80 -7.89
CA GLU A 64 0.21 4.00 -6.84
C GLU A 64 0.82 4.42 -5.50
N TRP A 65 2.13 4.21 -5.32
CA TRP A 65 2.80 4.57 -4.08
C TRP A 65 3.49 5.93 -4.15
N GLU A 66 3.24 6.68 -5.23
CA GLU A 66 3.76 8.03 -5.38
C GLU A 66 2.66 9.04 -5.11
N GLY A 67 2.93 10.30 -5.26
CA GLY A 67 1.93 11.34 -5.13
C GLY A 67 1.26 11.33 -3.77
N HIS A 68 -0.05 11.14 -3.74
CA HIS A 68 -0.82 11.25 -2.49
C HIS A 68 -0.34 10.31 -1.40
N PHE A 69 0.06 9.08 -1.76
CA PHE A 69 0.54 8.14 -0.76
C PHE A 69 1.86 8.63 -0.17
N GLY A 70 2.78 9.05 -1.03
CA GLY A 70 4.07 9.57 -0.55
C GLY A 70 3.90 10.81 0.29
N GLU A 71 2.99 11.71 -0.11
CA GLU A 71 2.72 12.91 0.66
C GLU A 71 2.14 12.58 2.03
N LEU A 72 1.25 11.59 2.09
CA LEU A 72 0.68 11.17 3.36
C LEU A 72 1.76 10.67 4.30
N LEU A 73 2.65 9.82 3.82
CA LEU A 73 3.73 9.30 4.65
C LEU A 73 4.64 10.44 5.13
N GLN A 74 4.92 11.40 4.26
CA GLN A 74 5.75 12.53 4.62
C GLN A 74 5.09 13.37 5.71
N GLN A 75 3.79 13.62 5.59
CA GLN A 75 3.06 14.39 6.58
C GLN A 75 3.06 13.72 7.94
N TRP A 76 3.02 12.40 7.96
CA TRP A 76 3.00 11.65 9.21
C TRP A 76 4.40 11.31 9.72
N GLY A 77 5.44 11.71 8.98
CA GLY A 77 6.80 11.42 9.42
C GLY A 77 7.17 9.96 9.31
N VAL A 78 6.61 9.24 8.35
CA VAL A 78 6.88 7.83 8.14
C VAL A 78 7.92 7.68 7.03
N HIS A 79 8.97 6.93 7.30
CA HIS A 79 10.01 6.69 6.30
C HIS A 79 9.50 5.74 5.23
N HIS A 80 9.62 6.11 3.97
CA HIS A 80 9.12 5.31 2.86
C HIS A 80 10.30 4.67 2.11
N ILE A 81 10.34 3.35 2.10
CA ILE A 81 11.39 2.60 1.43
C ILE A 81 10.78 1.98 0.18
N ARG A 82 11.34 2.32 -0.98
CA ARG A 82 10.86 1.80 -2.26
C ARG A 82 11.85 0.77 -2.76
N THR A 83 11.35 -0.37 -3.23
CA THR A 83 12.20 -1.45 -3.71
C THR A 83 11.88 -1.76 -5.16
N THR A 84 12.86 -2.25 -5.88
CA THR A 84 12.69 -2.61 -7.27
C THR A 84 12.40 -4.10 -7.34
N VAL A 85 11.15 -4.41 -7.63
CA VAL A 85 10.70 -5.79 -7.59
C VAL A 85 11.40 -6.65 -8.63
N GLY A 86 11.62 -6.11 -9.81
CA GLY A 86 12.18 -6.89 -10.88
C GLY A 86 13.56 -7.40 -10.62
N ASN A 87 14.28 -6.83 -9.67
CA ASN A 87 15.60 -7.24 -9.39
C ASN A 87 15.68 -8.44 -8.55
N SER A 88 14.61 -8.84 -8.03
CA SER A 88 14.64 -9.94 -7.14
C SER A 88 15.21 -11.14 -7.77
N LYS A 89 15.09 -11.27 -9.10
CA LYS A 89 15.59 -12.35 -9.67
C LYS A 89 16.95 -12.27 -9.96
N GLY A 90 17.26 -11.24 -10.25
CA GLY A 90 18.57 -11.11 -10.43
C GLY A 90 19.19 -11.51 -9.28
N ASN A 91 18.82 -11.35 -8.66
CA ASN A 91 19.33 -11.64 -7.80
C ASN A 91 18.82 -12.55 -7.52
N GLY A 92 18.19 -12.46 -8.18
CA GLY A 92 17.88 -13.44 -8.11
C GLY A 92 17.78 -13.80 -8.11
#